data_6d790b59b36a05f0403bb6c2fb2ae1b0
#
_entry.id   6d790b59b36a05f0403bb6c2fb2ae1b0
#
_cell.length_a   1.000
_cell.length_b   1.000
_cell.length_c   1.000
_cell.angle_alpha   90.00
_cell.angle_beta   90.00
_cell.angle_gamma   90.00
#
_symmetry.space_group_name_H-M   'P 1'
#
loop_
_entity.id
_entity.type
_entity.pdbx_description
1 polymer ?
#
loop_
_entity_poly.entity_id
_entity_poly.type
_entity_poly.pdbx_seq_one_letter_code
_entity_poly.pdbx_strand_id
1 'polypeptide(L)'
;MAVVSADKQKVWNCYTMPEHITKWNFADPRWHCPSATNDLKVGGRYFARMEAKDGSFGFDFEAIYSEIFEGEHFTYAFGGRVAHVTFKDLKGKTEVCVMFDPETENPIALQRQGWQAILDNFKNYTETT
;
A
#
# COMPACT_ATOMS: atom_id res chain seq x y z
N MET A 1 -6.54 9.09 -0.19
CA MET A 1 -7.73 8.47 0.41
C MET A 1 -8.56 7.80 -0.69
N ALA A 2 -9.13 6.67 -0.39
CA ALA A 2 -10.04 5.99 -1.32
C ALA A 2 -11.18 5.34 -0.55
N VAL A 3 -12.39 5.36 -1.13
CA VAL A 3 -13.54 4.61 -0.60
C VAL A 3 -13.71 3.38 -1.48
N VAL A 4 -13.54 2.20 -0.88
CA VAL A 4 -13.57 0.91 -1.56
C VAL A 4 -14.91 0.23 -1.32
N SER A 5 -15.59 -0.18 -2.39
CA SER A 5 -16.88 -0.87 -2.31
C SER A 5 -16.68 -2.34 -1.96
N ALA A 6 -16.20 -2.59 -0.75
CA ALA A 6 -16.00 -3.93 -0.19
C ALA A 6 -15.99 -3.81 1.35
N ASP A 7 -16.25 -4.93 2.03
CA ASP A 7 -16.22 -4.95 3.50
C ASP A 7 -14.79 -4.80 4.02
N LYS A 8 -14.68 -4.39 5.27
CA LYS A 8 -13.40 -4.05 5.90
C LYS A 8 -12.44 -5.24 5.97
N GLN A 9 -12.94 -6.45 6.20
CA GLN A 9 -12.07 -7.64 6.27
C GLN A 9 -11.46 -7.96 4.90
N LYS A 10 -12.25 -7.88 3.84
CA LYS A 10 -11.76 -8.09 2.47
C LYS A 10 -10.71 -7.03 2.10
N VAL A 11 -11.00 -5.77 2.42
CA VAL A 11 -10.09 -4.66 2.13
C VAL A 11 -8.76 -4.83 2.87
N TRP A 12 -8.82 -5.18 4.15
CA TRP A 12 -7.63 -5.47 4.95
C TRP A 12 -6.80 -6.61 4.34
N ASN A 13 -7.47 -7.72 3.99
CA ASN A 13 -6.79 -8.88 3.40
C ASN A 13 -6.13 -8.53 2.08
N CYS A 14 -6.81 -7.82 1.19
CA CYS A 14 -6.24 -7.43 -0.10
C CYS A 14 -5.05 -6.48 0.06
N TYR A 15 -5.04 -5.67 1.12
CA TYR A 15 -3.95 -4.74 1.37
C TYR A 15 -2.71 -5.41 1.99
N THR A 16 -2.90 -6.49 2.75
CA THR A 16 -1.84 -7.07 3.59
C THR A 16 -1.33 -8.43 3.14
N MET A 17 -2.08 -9.18 2.36
CA MET A 17 -1.66 -10.51 1.92
C MET A 17 -0.77 -10.42 0.67
N PRO A 18 0.44 -11.05 0.67
CA PRO A 18 1.39 -10.93 -0.44
C PRO A 18 0.83 -11.29 -1.82
N GLU A 19 -0.01 -12.31 -1.91
CA GLU A 19 -0.62 -12.73 -3.17
C GLU A 19 -1.54 -11.65 -3.77
N HIS A 20 -2.09 -10.77 -2.94
CA HIS A 20 -2.87 -9.62 -3.39
C HIS A 20 -1.97 -8.41 -3.67
N ILE A 21 -0.97 -8.16 -2.83
CA ILE A 21 -0.08 -7.00 -2.96
C ILE A 21 0.57 -6.95 -4.34
N THR A 22 0.99 -8.09 -4.88
CA THR A 22 1.61 -8.16 -6.21
C THR A 22 0.68 -7.75 -7.34
N LYS A 23 -0.63 -7.69 -7.10
CA LYS A 23 -1.64 -7.40 -8.12
C LYS A 23 -1.96 -5.91 -8.25
N TRP A 24 -1.65 -5.10 -7.24
CA TRP A 24 -2.04 -3.69 -7.26
C TRP A 24 -0.92 -2.71 -6.88
N ASN A 25 0.21 -3.17 -6.34
CA ASN A 25 1.22 -2.28 -5.75
C ASN A 25 2.13 -1.66 -6.81
N PHE A 26 1.54 -0.85 -7.68
CA PHE A 26 2.25 -0.04 -8.67
C PHE A 26 1.37 1.16 -9.03
N ALA A 27 2.01 2.27 -9.43
CA ALA A 27 1.32 3.53 -9.69
C ALA A 27 0.86 3.67 -11.15
N ASP A 28 1.38 2.85 -12.07
CA ASP A 28 1.30 3.07 -13.50
C ASP A 28 1.36 1.73 -14.22
N PRO A 29 0.60 1.53 -15.33
CA PRO A 29 0.62 0.25 -16.07
C PRO A 29 1.98 -0.15 -16.64
N ARG A 30 2.93 0.77 -16.72
CA ARG A 30 4.30 0.48 -17.16
C ARG A 30 5.14 -0.18 -16.07
N TRP A 31 4.61 -0.25 -14.86
CA TRP A 31 5.25 -0.86 -13.70
C TRP A 31 4.49 -2.09 -13.24
N HIS A 32 5.17 -2.96 -12.50
CA HIS A 32 4.54 -4.11 -11.86
C HIS A 32 5.25 -4.44 -10.54
N CYS A 33 4.62 -5.27 -9.74
CA CYS A 33 5.18 -5.75 -8.48
C CYS A 33 5.35 -7.28 -8.59
N PRO A 34 6.52 -7.75 -9.04
CA PRO A 34 6.71 -9.18 -9.30
C PRO A 34 6.78 -10.06 -8.06
N SER A 35 7.10 -9.48 -6.90
CA SER A 35 7.17 -10.24 -5.64
C SER A 35 6.86 -9.36 -4.45
N ALA A 36 6.31 -9.99 -3.41
CA ALA A 36 6.05 -9.35 -2.13
C ALA A 36 6.10 -10.38 -1.02
N THR A 37 6.53 -9.96 0.16
CA THR A 37 6.44 -10.75 1.38
C THR A 37 5.96 -9.83 2.50
N ASN A 38 5.25 -10.36 3.47
CA ASN A 38 4.70 -9.54 4.55
C ASN A 38 4.61 -10.34 5.84
N ASP A 39 5.44 -9.98 6.80
CA ASP A 39 5.38 -10.51 8.16
C ASP A 39 4.55 -9.55 8.99
N LEU A 40 3.24 -9.79 9.04
CA LEU A 40 2.25 -8.86 9.60
C LEU A 40 2.22 -8.92 11.12
N LYS A 41 3.25 -8.34 11.74
CA LYS A 41 3.36 -8.20 13.19
C LYS A 41 4.27 -7.01 13.50
N VAL A 42 4.17 -6.48 14.70
CA VAL A 42 5.08 -5.42 15.17
C VAL A 42 6.53 -5.94 15.12
N GLY A 43 7.41 -5.19 14.48
CA GLY A 43 8.78 -5.60 14.21
C GLY A 43 8.93 -6.45 12.96
N GLY A 44 7.83 -6.88 12.33
CA GLY A 44 7.86 -7.64 11.10
C GLY A 44 8.14 -6.77 9.88
N ARG A 45 8.56 -7.41 8.79
CA ARG A 45 8.98 -6.72 7.56
C ARG A 45 7.91 -6.83 6.47
N TYR A 46 7.57 -5.69 5.90
CA TYR A 46 6.82 -5.59 4.66
C TYR A 46 7.83 -5.40 3.53
N PHE A 47 7.74 -6.20 2.48
CA PHE A 47 8.63 -6.12 1.33
C PHE A 47 7.82 -6.20 0.03
N ALA A 48 8.12 -5.31 -0.91
CA ALA A 48 7.57 -5.37 -2.26
C ALA A 48 8.64 -4.96 -3.27
N ARG A 49 8.85 -5.79 -4.27
CA ARG A 49 9.73 -5.45 -5.40
C ARG A 49 8.91 -4.69 -6.44
N MET A 50 9.38 -3.51 -6.81
CA MET A 50 8.74 -2.64 -7.80
C MET A 50 9.65 -2.55 -9.02
N GLU A 51 9.13 -2.90 -10.21
CA GLU A 51 9.92 -2.90 -11.43
C GLU A 51 9.17 -2.29 -12.60
N ALA A 52 9.90 -1.55 -13.45
CA ALA A 52 9.40 -1.17 -14.75
C ALA A 52 9.32 -2.42 -15.64
N LYS A 53 8.22 -2.58 -16.38
CA LYS A 53 8.00 -3.76 -17.23
C LYS A 53 9.04 -3.92 -18.33
N ASP A 54 9.65 -2.82 -18.77
CA ASP A 54 10.71 -2.84 -19.77
C ASP A 54 12.08 -3.17 -19.19
N GLY A 55 12.19 -3.36 -17.88
CA GLY A 55 13.44 -3.68 -17.19
C GLY A 55 14.38 -2.51 -16.99
N SER A 56 13.97 -1.29 -17.33
CA SER A 56 14.85 -0.11 -17.28
C SER A 56 15.15 0.34 -15.84
N PHE A 57 14.27 0.03 -14.89
CA PHE A 57 14.41 0.48 -13.50
C PHE A 57 13.69 -0.47 -12.55
N GLY A 58 14.17 -0.53 -11.31
CA GLY A 58 13.50 -1.29 -10.26
C GLY A 58 14.06 -0.93 -8.90
N PHE A 59 13.28 -1.17 -7.86
CA PHE A 59 13.72 -0.97 -6.48
C PHE A 59 12.95 -1.86 -5.53
N ASP A 60 13.53 -2.06 -4.34
CA ASP A 60 12.88 -2.79 -3.25
C ASP A 60 12.26 -1.79 -2.30
N PHE A 61 10.96 -1.93 -2.04
CA PHE A 61 10.31 -1.20 -0.96
C PHE A 61 10.29 -2.08 0.27
N GLU A 62 10.91 -1.63 1.35
CA GLU A 62 10.97 -2.35 2.62
C GLU A 62 10.51 -1.45 3.75
N ALA A 63 9.69 -2.00 4.63
CA ALA A 63 9.21 -1.28 5.80
C ALA A 63 9.09 -2.23 6.98
N ILE A 64 9.23 -1.67 8.19
CA ILE A 64 9.10 -2.42 9.45
C ILE A 64 7.89 -1.88 10.19
N TYR A 65 6.99 -2.77 10.58
CA TYR A 65 5.81 -2.38 11.34
C TYR A 65 6.18 -1.92 12.75
N SER A 66 5.68 -0.77 13.14
CA SER A 66 5.81 -0.25 14.51
C SER A 66 4.51 -0.37 15.28
N GLU A 67 3.36 -0.49 14.59
CA GLU A 67 2.05 -0.61 15.22
C GLU A 67 1.11 -1.35 14.29
N ILE A 68 0.33 -2.29 14.83
CA ILE A 68 -0.71 -3.00 14.06
C ILE A 68 -1.92 -3.20 14.97
N PHE A 69 -3.10 -2.73 14.48
CA PHE A 69 -4.41 -3.07 15.03
C PHE A 69 -5.18 -3.77 13.91
N GLU A 70 -5.25 -5.09 13.99
CA GLU A 70 -5.77 -5.93 12.92
C GLU A 70 -7.16 -5.48 12.47
N GLY A 71 -7.29 -5.27 11.16
CA GLY A 71 -8.53 -4.80 10.55
C GLY A 71 -8.80 -3.32 10.68
N GLU A 72 -7.99 -2.58 11.47
CA GLU A 72 -8.25 -1.17 11.78
C GLU A 72 -7.19 -0.25 11.18
N HIS A 73 -5.93 -0.46 11.54
CA HIS A 73 -4.84 0.38 11.03
C HIS A 73 -3.48 -0.26 11.30
N PHE A 74 -2.48 0.23 10.59
CA PHE A 74 -1.09 -0.08 10.90
C PHE A 74 -0.19 1.11 10.58
N THR A 75 0.99 1.10 11.20
CA THR A 75 2.05 2.06 10.96
C THR A 75 3.32 1.30 10.63
N TYR A 76 4.03 1.72 9.58
CA TYR A 76 5.34 1.16 9.28
C TYR A 76 6.36 2.26 8.97
N ALA A 77 7.64 1.94 9.19
CA ALA A 77 8.75 2.86 8.98
C ALA A 77 9.62 2.38 7.82
N PHE A 78 10.06 3.30 6.99
CA PHE A 78 10.92 3.03 5.83
C PHE A 78 11.86 4.20 5.58
N GLY A 79 13.17 3.95 5.63
CA GLY A 79 14.18 4.96 5.33
C GLY A 79 14.09 6.22 6.19
N GLY A 80 13.79 6.08 7.49
CA GLY A 80 13.64 7.20 8.40
C GLY A 80 12.30 7.94 8.29
N ARG A 81 11.38 7.46 7.45
CA ARG A 81 10.04 8.01 7.26
C ARG A 81 9.00 7.02 7.78
N VAL A 82 7.79 7.50 8.01
CA VAL A 82 6.69 6.71 8.57
C VAL A 82 5.45 6.90 7.71
N ALA A 83 4.69 5.83 7.54
CA ALA A 83 3.36 5.89 6.93
C ALA A 83 2.33 5.22 7.85
N HIS A 84 1.15 5.81 7.92
CA HIS A 84 -0.01 5.28 8.65
C HIS A 84 -1.09 4.94 7.63
N VAL A 85 -1.63 3.73 7.72
CA VAL A 85 -2.73 3.29 6.87
C VAL A 85 -3.90 2.92 7.76
N THR A 86 -5.05 3.57 7.54
CA THR A 86 -6.26 3.36 8.34
C THR A 86 -7.39 2.84 7.47
N PHE A 87 -8.23 1.99 8.07
CA PHE A 87 -9.36 1.32 7.42
C PHE A 87 -10.61 1.62 8.25
N LYS A 88 -11.51 2.43 7.69
CA LYS A 88 -12.74 2.84 8.38
C LYS A 88 -13.96 2.21 7.73
N ASP A 89 -14.76 1.50 8.51
CA ASP A 89 -16.00 0.90 8.04
C ASP A 89 -17.06 1.99 7.80
N LEU A 90 -17.64 1.98 6.59
CA LEU A 90 -18.71 2.89 6.16
C LEU A 90 -19.98 2.11 5.81
N LYS A 91 -20.30 1.07 6.57
CA LYS A 91 -21.51 0.24 6.37
C LYS A 91 -21.54 -0.43 4.99
N GLY A 92 -20.63 -1.39 4.78
CA GLY A 92 -20.53 -2.15 3.55
C GLY A 92 -19.50 -1.60 2.56
N LYS A 93 -18.92 -0.45 2.87
CA LYS A 93 -17.77 0.11 2.17
C LYS A 93 -16.67 0.38 3.16
N THR A 94 -15.45 0.59 2.69
CA THR A 94 -14.30 0.86 3.56
C THR A 94 -13.55 2.07 3.04
N GLU A 95 -13.33 3.05 3.92
CA GLU A 95 -12.45 4.18 3.62
C GLU A 95 -11.02 3.82 3.99
N VAL A 96 -10.13 3.85 3.02
CA VAL A 96 -8.69 3.63 3.23
C VAL A 96 -7.98 4.98 3.13
N CYS A 97 -7.25 5.34 4.17
CA CYS A 97 -6.50 6.59 4.22
C CYS A 97 -5.03 6.27 4.47
N VAL A 98 -4.15 6.80 3.63
CA VAL A 98 -2.71 6.67 3.78
C VAL A 98 -2.14 8.05 4.11
N MET A 99 -1.46 8.14 5.25
CA MET A 99 -0.74 9.34 5.68
C MET A 99 0.74 9.00 5.74
N PHE A 100 1.57 9.73 5.02
CA PHE A 100 3.00 9.44 4.92
C PHE A 100 3.85 10.68 5.13
N ASP A 101 5.07 10.46 5.64
CA ASP A 101 6.09 11.49 5.71
C ASP A 101 6.70 11.67 4.31
N PRO A 102 6.71 12.88 3.74
CA PRO A 102 7.31 13.11 2.43
C PRO A 102 8.85 13.00 2.51
N GLU A 103 9.45 12.58 1.40
CA GLU A 103 10.89 12.70 1.21
C GLU A 103 11.23 14.15 0.77
N THR A 104 12.52 14.50 0.74
CA THR A 104 12.93 15.91 0.51
C THR A 104 13.39 16.18 -0.92
N GLU A 105 13.52 15.17 -1.77
CA GLU A 105 14.07 15.32 -3.13
C GLU A 105 13.03 15.72 -4.17
N ASN A 106 11.78 15.26 -4.00
CA ASN A 106 10.70 15.53 -4.96
C ASN A 106 9.62 16.40 -4.36
N PRO A 107 8.87 17.18 -5.19
CA PRO A 107 7.75 17.97 -4.70
C PRO A 107 6.71 17.10 -3.99
N ILE A 108 6.15 17.61 -2.90
CA ILE A 108 5.13 16.89 -2.11
C ILE A 108 3.93 16.51 -2.96
N ALA A 109 3.50 17.40 -3.88
CA ALA A 109 2.38 17.12 -4.77
C ALA A 109 2.64 15.90 -5.66
N LEU A 110 3.86 15.73 -6.14
CA LEU A 110 4.25 14.58 -6.98
C LEU A 110 4.24 13.28 -6.18
N GLN A 111 4.75 13.31 -4.96
CA GLN A 111 4.71 12.16 -4.06
C GLN A 111 3.29 11.76 -3.72
N ARG A 112 2.43 12.73 -3.42
CA ARG A 112 1.00 12.48 -3.14
C ARG A 112 0.31 11.82 -4.33
N GLN A 113 0.59 12.27 -5.55
CA GLN A 113 0.03 11.69 -6.77
C GLN A 113 0.46 10.22 -6.92
N GLY A 114 1.72 9.90 -6.64
CA GLY A 114 2.23 8.54 -6.71
C GLY A 114 1.54 7.61 -5.71
N TRP A 115 1.45 8.02 -4.45
CA TRP A 115 0.77 7.25 -3.41
C TRP A 115 -0.72 7.08 -3.73
N GLN A 116 -1.37 8.16 -4.23
CA GLN A 116 -2.79 8.11 -4.60
C GLN A 116 -3.03 7.17 -5.79
N ALA A 117 -2.13 7.18 -6.78
CA ALA A 117 -2.25 6.30 -7.95
C ALA A 117 -2.17 4.82 -7.53
N ILE A 118 -1.30 4.47 -6.61
CA ILE A 118 -1.21 3.11 -6.06
C ILE A 118 -2.49 2.77 -5.32
N LEU A 119 -3.01 3.68 -4.51
CA LEU A 119 -4.24 3.46 -3.75
C LEU A 119 -5.46 3.32 -4.67
N ASP A 120 -5.53 4.10 -5.74
CA ASP A 120 -6.60 3.98 -6.75
C ASP A 120 -6.53 2.62 -7.45
N ASN A 121 -5.33 2.14 -7.73
CA ASN A 121 -5.13 0.82 -8.32
C ASN A 121 -5.57 -0.29 -7.35
N PHE A 122 -5.26 -0.14 -6.07
CA PHE A 122 -5.71 -1.03 -5.01
C PHE A 122 -7.25 -1.08 -4.95
N LYS A 123 -7.90 0.08 -4.99
CA LYS A 123 -9.36 0.18 -5.00
C LYS A 123 -9.96 -0.61 -6.15
N ASN A 124 -9.47 -0.38 -7.37
CA ASN A 124 -9.97 -1.06 -8.56
C ASN A 124 -9.76 -2.57 -8.46
N TYR A 125 -8.60 -3.01 -8.02
CA TYR A 125 -8.32 -4.44 -7.85
C TYR A 125 -9.28 -5.08 -6.83
N THR A 126 -9.42 -4.45 -5.67
CA THR A 126 -10.24 -5.00 -4.57
C THR A 126 -11.71 -5.08 -4.95
N GLU A 127 -12.22 -4.08 -5.66
CA GLU A 127 -13.63 -4.04 -6.09
C GLU A 127 -13.95 -5.06 -7.18
N THR A 128 -12.94 -5.53 -7.92
CA THR A 128 -13.13 -6.49 -9.01
C THR A 128 -12.70 -7.92 -8.66
N THR A 129 -12.25 -8.14 -7.45
CA THR A 129 -11.76 -9.46 -6.99
C THR A 129 -12.83 -10.27 -6.30
#